data_34a632b20be4ca0413424668a25b4786
#
_entry.id   34a632b20be4ca0413424668a25b4786
#
_cell.length_a   1.000
_cell.length_b   1.000
_cell.length_c   1.000
_cell.angle_alpha   90.00
_cell.angle_beta   90.00
_cell.angle_gamma   90.00
#
_symmetry.space_group_name_H-M   'P 1'
#
loop_
_entity.id
_entity.type
_entity.pdbx_description
1 polymer ?
#
loop_
_entity_poly.entity_id
_entity_poly.type
_entity_poly.pdbx_seq_one_letter_code
_entity_poly.pdbx_strand_id
1 'polypeptide(L)'
;MIEKVRQVSSSLRIQLETDRHSAEVLLAGENAGCLTEEGAKKLDVSGHLKAGVPVCPPEGDAGTGMVATNAVKQRTGNVSAGTSSFSMIVLEKDLSKPYEMIDMVTTPDGSLVAMVHCNNCTSDLNAWVNLFKEYQELMGMPVDMDEIFGKLYNHALTGDADCGGLISYNYFSGEPVTGLTEGRPLFVRTASDKFNLANFMRAHLYASVGVLKIGNDILFNEEKIKVDRITGHGGLFRTKGVGQRVLAAAINSPISVMETAGEGGAWGIALLGSYLVNNDKKQSLADFLDEKVFAGNAGE
;
A
#
# COMPACT_ATOMS: atom_id res chain seq x y z
N MET A 1 -11.73 -12.79 -15.23
CA MET A 1 -12.18 -12.54 -13.84
C MET A 1 -13.67 -12.28 -13.77
N ILE A 2 -14.25 -11.34 -14.49
CA ILE A 2 -15.71 -11.05 -14.51
C ILE A 2 -16.52 -12.28 -14.91
N GLU A 3 -16.07 -13.07 -15.88
CA GLU A 3 -16.75 -14.33 -16.26
C GLU A 3 -16.67 -15.42 -15.18
N LYS A 4 -15.57 -15.50 -14.42
CA LYS A 4 -15.44 -16.46 -13.31
C LYS A 4 -16.28 -16.04 -12.09
N VAL A 5 -16.36 -14.76 -11.79
CA VAL A 5 -17.28 -14.24 -10.75
C VAL A 5 -18.73 -14.52 -11.13
N ARG A 6 -19.07 -14.48 -12.42
CA ARG A 6 -20.38 -14.90 -12.94
C ARG A 6 -20.70 -16.40 -12.75
N GLN A 7 -19.68 -17.25 -12.60
CA GLN A 7 -19.87 -18.69 -12.37
C GLN A 7 -20.00 -19.08 -10.89
N VAL A 8 -19.63 -18.24 -9.95
CA VAL A 8 -19.49 -18.60 -8.52
C VAL A 8 -20.82 -18.62 -7.75
N SER A 9 -21.88 -18.00 -8.24
CA SER A 9 -23.19 -18.13 -7.60
C SER A 9 -24.32 -17.75 -8.56
N SER A 10 -25.24 -18.70 -8.81
CA SER A 10 -26.48 -18.42 -9.52
C SER A 10 -27.35 -17.39 -8.79
N SER A 11 -27.27 -17.32 -7.46
CA SER A 11 -27.97 -16.32 -6.65
C SER A 11 -27.34 -14.93 -6.77
N LEU A 12 -26.01 -14.82 -6.81
CA LEU A 12 -25.31 -13.55 -7.07
C LEU A 12 -25.57 -13.04 -8.50
N ARG A 13 -25.64 -13.97 -9.46
CA ARG A 13 -25.96 -13.65 -10.85
C ARG A 13 -27.36 -13.08 -11.00
N ILE A 14 -28.36 -13.66 -10.31
CA ILE A 14 -29.74 -13.15 -10.30
C ILE A 14 -29.77 -11.74 -9.68
N GLN A 15 -29.01 -11.48 -8.61
CA GLN A 15 -28.95 -10.17 -7.96
C GLN A 15 -28.28 -9.11 -8.85
N LEU A 16 -27.22 -9.47 -9.58
CA LEU A 16 -26.54 -8.58 -10.54
C LEU A 16 -27.38 -8.33 -11.80
N GLU A 17 -28.18 -9.30 -12.25
CA GLU A 17 -29.09 -9.15 -13.42
C GLU A 17 -30.37 -8.37 -13.06
N THR A 18 -30.80 -8.36 -11.80
CA THR A 18 -31.97 -7.61 -11.34
C THR A 18 -31.63 -6.16 -10.94
N ASP A 19 -30.36 -5.89 -10.66
CA ASP A 19 -29.92 -4.53 -10.30
C ASP A 19 -29.67 -3.71 -11.58
N ARG A 20 -30.70 -3.00 -12.04
CA ARG A 20 -30.68 -2.15 -13.26
C ARG A 20 -29.71 -0.97 -13.14
N HIS A 21 -28.86 -0.93 -12.12
CA HIS A 21 -27.88 0.11 -11.84
C HIS A 21 -26.47 -0.42 -11.66
N SER A 22 -26.12 -1.60 -12.21
CA SER A 22 -24.72 -2.01 -12.25
C SER A 22 -23.95 -0.99 -13.09
N ALA A 23 -23.05 -0.25 -12.45
CA ALA A 23 -22.17 0.68 -13.15
C ALA A 23 -21.34 -0.07 -14.21
N GLU A 24 -21.17 0.55 -15.36
CA GLU A 24 -20.23 0.05 -16.35
C GLU A 24 -18.81 0.10 -15.80
N VAL A 25 -18.10 -1.02 -15.89
CA VAL A 25 -16.69 -1.07 -15.45
C VAL A 25 -15.80 -0.69 -16.62
N LEU A 26 -15.10 0.41 -16.47
CA LEU A 26 -14.13 0.92 -17.46
C LEU A 26 -12.71 0.62 -16.99
N LEU A 27 -11.82 0.40 -17.96
CA LEU A 27 -10.39 0.21 -17.71
C LEU A 27 -9.61 1.49 -17.97
N ALA A 28 -8.38 1.56 -17.44
CA ALA A 28 -7.45 2.64 -17.71
C ALA A 28 -7.28 2.84 -19.23
N GLY A 29 -7.31 4.10 -19.68
CA GLY A 29 -7.25 4.47 -21.09
C GLY A 29 -8.60 4.51 -21.80
N GLU A 30 -9.68 4.02 -21.18
CA GLU A 30 -11.04 4.21 -21.67
C GLU A 30 -11.57 5.59 -21.27
N ASN A 31 -12.47 6.14 -22.07
CA ASN A 31 -13.04 7.47 -21.82
C ASN A 31 -14.34 7.33 -21.01
N ALA A 32 -14.35 7.82 -19.79
CA ALA A 32 -15.54 7.82 -18.92
C ALA A 32 -16.52 8.97 -19.22
N GLY A 33 -16.27 9.76 -20.24
CA GLY A 33 -17.06 10.92 -20.66
C GLY A 33 -16.24 12.19 -20.77
N CYS A 34 -16.91 13.33 -20.82
CA CYS A 34 -16.25 14.62 -20.91
C CYS A 34 -16.77 15.58 -19.82
N LEU A 35 -15.90 16.47 -19.38
CA LEU A 35 -16.24 17.53 -18.45
C LEU A 35 -17.38 18.40 -18.99
N THR A 36 -18.44 18.58 -18.23
CA THR A 36 -19.56 19.45 -18.58
C THR A 36 -19.23 20.92 -18.34
N GLU A 37 -20.00 21.85 -18.93
CA GLU A 37 -19.86 23.28 -18.63
C GLU A 37 -20.08 23.59 -17.15
N GLU A 38 -21.09 22.95 -16.53
CA GLU A 38 -21.37 23.11 -15.11
C GLU A 38 -20.21 22.57 -14.25
N GLY A 39 -19.67 21.40 -14.59
CA GLY A 39 -18.52 20.81 -13.92
C GLY A 39 -17.29 21.70 -14.03
N ALA A 40 -16.99 22.24 -15.22
CA ALA A 40 -15.87 23.15 -15.43
C ALA A 40 -15.98 24.40 -14.54
N LYS A 41 -17.16 25.02 -14.49
CA LYS A 41 -17.43 26.21 -13.63
C LYS A 41 -17.31 25.91 -12.13
N LYS A 42 -17.69 24.71 -11.70
CA LYS A 42 -17.57 24.29 -10.29
C LYS A 42 -16.12 24.04 -9.88
N LEU A 43 -15.33 23.45 -10.77
CA LEU A 43 -13.94 23.09 -10.48
C LEU A 43 -12.98 24.27 -10.64
N ASP A 44 -13.27 25.18 -11.54
CA ASP A 44 -12.42 26.34 -11.83
C ASP A 44 -13.25 27.61 -12.00
N VAL A 45 -13.33 28.41 -10.95
CA VAL A 45 -14.00 29.72 -10.96
C VAL A 45 -13.26 30.76 -11.82
N SER A 46 -11.97 30.54 -12.15
CA SER A 46 -11.19 31.44 -13.02
C SER A 46 -11.55 31.30 -14.49
N GLY A 47 -12.23 30.21 -14.86
CA GLY A 47 -12.71 29.95 -16.22
C GLY A 47 -11.64 29.50 -17.22
N HIS A 48 -10.47 29.07 -16.77
CA HIS A 48 -9.45 28.47 -17.63
C HIS A 48 -9.83 27.06 -18.05
N LEU A 49 -10.42 26.28 -17.13
CA LEU A 49 -10.90 24.92 -17.41
C LEU A 49 -12.15 24.98 -18.31
N LYS A 50 -12.13 24.26 -19.41
CA LYS A 50 -13.21 24.24 -20.40
C LYS A 50 -13.97 22.92 -20.38
N ALA A 51 -15.24 22.97 -20.76
CA ALA A 51 -16.01 21.77 -21.07
C ALA A 51 -15.37 20.98 -22.23
N GLY A 52 -15.67 19.69 -22.29
CA GLY A 52 -15.17 18.80 -23.34
C GLY A 52 -13.83 18.13 -23.05
N VAL A 53 -13.17 18.46 -21.93
CA VAL A 53 -11.97 17.73 -21.49
C VAL A 53 -12.37 16.29 -21.20
N PRO A 54 -11.68 15.26 -21.76
CA PRO A 54 -11.98 13.86 -21.48
C PRO A 54 -11.67 13.52 -20.02
N VAL A 55 -12.49 12.66 -19.45
CA VAL A 55 -12.37 12.20 -18.05
C VAL A 55 -11.96 10.74 -18.06
N CYS A 56 -10.84 10.42 -17.38
CA CYS A 56 -10.46 9.03 -17.17
C CYS A 56 -11.41 8.33 -16.19
N PRO A 57 -11.51 7.01 -16.23
CA PRO A 57 -12.28 6.25 -15.24
C PRO A 57 -11.83 6.61 -13.83
N PRO A 58 -12.78 6.73 -12.86
CA PRO A 58 -12.43 6.94 -11.47
C PRO A 58 -11.67 5.73 -10.94
N GLU A 59 -10.67 5.98 -10.10
CA GLU A 59 -9.84 4.92 -9.51
C GLU A 59 -9.69 5.16 -8.00
N GLY A 60 -9.58 4.06 -7.23
CA GLY A 60 -9.32 4.12 -5.80
C GLY A 60 -7.86 4.42 -5.47
N ASP A 61 -7.59 4.70 -4.20
CA ASP A 61 -6.24 5.00 -3.69
C ASP A 61 -5.25 3.84 -3.89
N ALA A 62 -5.73 2.60 -3.80
CA ALA A 62 -4.91 1.41 -4.04
C ALA A 62 -4.44 1.33 -5.50
N GLY A 63 -5.35 1.46 -6.47
CA GLY A 63 -5.00 1.42 -7.89
C GLY A 63 -4.15 2.61 -8.32
N THR A 64 -4.47 3.83 -7.86
CA THR A 64 -3.63 5.01 -8.13
C THR A 64 -2.25 4.87 -7.48
N GLY A 65 -2.14 4.25 -6.30
CA GLY A 65 -0.88 3.91 -5.66
C GLY A 65 -0.02 2.94 -6.48
N MET A 66 -0.64 1.93 -7.12
CA MET A 66 0.07 1.02 -8.03
C MET A 66 0.63 1.77 -9.25
N VAL A 67 -0.14 2.68 -9.83
CA VAL A 67 0.31 3.51 -10.96
C VAL A 67 1.46 4.43 -10.55
N ALA A 68 1.32 5.11 -9.41
CA ALA A 68 2.33 6.04 -8.90
C ALA A 68 3.65 5.37 -8.54
N THR A 69 3.64 4.09 -8.26
CA THR A 69 4.82 3.28 -7.91
C THR A 69 5.30 2.37 -9.05
N ASN A 70 4.74 2.52 -10.24
CA ASN A 70 5.02 1.68 -11.41
C ASN A 70 4.89 0.17 -11.09
N ALA A 71 3.84 -0.21 -10.38
CA ALA A 71 3.59 -1.57 -9.89
C ALA A 71 2.35 -2.19 -10.53
N VAL A 72 2.11 -1.95 -11.83
CA VAL A 72 0.96 -2.50 -12.59
C VAL A 72 1.32 -3.71 -13.45
N LYS A 73 2.61 -3.98 -13.66
CA LYS A 73 3.09 -5.11 -14.44
C LYS A 73 3.07 -6.39 -13.65
N GLN A 74 2.82 -7.53 -14.33
CA GLN A 74 2.95 -8.85 -13.70
C GLN A 74 4.30 -9.01 -13.01
N ARG A 75 4.32 -9.68 -11.86
CA ARG A 75 5.50 -9.91 -11.01
C ARG A 75 6.05 -8.62 -10.37
N THR A 76 5.28 -7.55 -10.36
CA THR A 76 5.57 -6.36 -9.55
C THR A 76 4.52 -6.20 -8.47
N GLY A 77 4.83 -5.40 -7.48
CA GLY A 77 3.89 -5.04 -6.44
C GLY A 77 4.25 -3.74 -5.75
N ASN A 78 3.32 -3.25 -4.96
CA ASN A 78 3.58 -2.16 -4.04
C ASN A 78 3.14 -2.49 -2.62
N VAL A 79 3.72 -1.80 -1.66
CA VAL A 79 3.31 -1.82 -0.25
C VAL A 79 3.08 -0.40 0.20
N SER A 80 1.86 -0.13 0.65
CA SER A 80 1.53 1.07 1.41
C SER A 80 1.65 0.77 2.90
N ALA A 81 2.41 1.57 3.65
CA ALA A 81 2.58 1.40 5.07
C ALA A 81 2.44 2.74 5.81
N GLY A 82 1.25 2.94 6.36
CA GLY A 82 0.85 4.08 7.17
C GLY A 82 0.21 3.61 8.48
N THR A 83 -0.92 4.18 8.87
CA THR A 83 -1.75 3.72 10.01
C THR A 83 -2.13 2.25 9.84
N SER A 84 -2.63 1.89 8.67
CA SER A 84 -2.79 0.52 8.16
C SER A 84 -1.71 0.20 7.13
N SER A 85 -1.65 -1.04 6.69
CA SER A 85 -0.77 -1.42 5.59
C SER A 85 -1.47 -2.37 4.63
N PHE A 86 -1.09 -2.30 3.36
CA PHE A 86 -1.47 -3.31 2.39
C PHE A 86 -0.33 -3.58 1.41
N SER A 87 -0.26 -4.82 0.94
CA SER A 87 0.56 -5.20 -0.21
C SER A 87 -0.33 -5.58 -1.36
N MET A 88 0.03 -5.16 -2.55
CA MET A 88 -0.67 -5.49 -3.80
C MET A 88 0.34 -6.12 -4.75
N ILE A 89 0.11 -7.37 -5.10
CA ILE A 89 1.01 -8.14 -5.97
C ILE A 89 0.29 -8.50 -7.25
N VAL A 90 0.81 -8.07 -8.40
CA VAL A 90 0.25 -8.37 -9.72
C VAL A 90 0.60 -9.80 -10.11
N LEU A 91 -0.43 -10.62 -10.28
CA LEU A 91 -0.29 -12.06 -10.48
C LEU A 91 -0.14 -12.42 -11.96
N GLU A 92 0.62 -13.49 -12.23
CA GLU A 92 0.71 -14.11 -13.56
C GLU A 92 -0.43 -15.13 -13.79
N LYS A 93 -1.03 -15.63 -12.72
CA LYS A 93 -2.09 -16.67 -12.75
C LYS A 93 -3.01 -16.53 -11.55
N ASP A 94 -4.18 -17.15 -11.61
CA ASP A 94 -5.08 -17.27 -10.47
C ASP A 94 -4.41 -18.00 -9.29
N LEU A 95 -4.83 -17.67 -8.06
CA LEU A 95 -4.49 -18.45 -6.88
C LEU A 95 -5.14 -19.85 -6.97
N SER A 96 -4.56 -20.83 -6.33
CA SER A 96 -5.03 -22.23 -6.36
C SER A 96 -6.39 -22.40 -5.71
N LYS A 97 -6.72 -21.55 -4.74
CA LYS A 97 -7.98 -21.51 -3.98
C LYS A 97 -8.26 -20.11 -3.44
N PRO A 98 -9.49 -19.80 -3.00
CA PRO A 98 -9.76 -18.60 -2.23
C PRO A 98 -9.08 -18.65 -0.86
N TYR A 99 -8.59 -17.50 -0.38
CA TYR A 99 -8.06 -17.31 0.97
C TYR A 99 -8.82 -16.15 1.63
N GLU A 100 -9.28 -16.33 2.86
CA GLU A 100 -9.99 -15.28 3.61
C GLU A 100 -9.11 -14.06 3.93
N MET A 101 -7.79 -14.24 3.93
CA MET A 101 -6.80 -13.21 4.24
C MET A 101 -6.32 -12.44 3.02
N ILE A 102 -6.80 -12.80 1.81
CA ILE A 102 -6.36 -12.20 0.54
C ILE A 102 -7.56 -11.72 -0.25
N ASP A 103 -7.61 -10.42 -0.50
CA ASP A 103 -8.58 -9.82 -1.39
C ASP A 103 -8.10 -9.90 -2.84
N MET A 104 -8.98 -10.37 -3.73
CA MET A 104 -8.69 -10.41 -5.15
C MET A 104 -9.25 -9.15 -5.81
N VAL A 105 -8.34 -8.30 -6.26
CA VAL A 105 -8.65 -7.03 -6.94
C VAL A 105 -7.97 -6.98 -8.31
N THR A 106 -8.01 -5.83 -8.98
CA THR A 106 -7.34 -5.64 -10.27
C THR A 106 -6.47 -4.38 -10.27
N THR A 107 -5.48 -4.35 -11.15
CA THR A 107 -4.86 -3.10 -11.58
C THR A 107 -5.88 -2.24 -12.33
N PRO A 108 -5.63 -0.94 -12.51
CA PRO A 108 -6.51 -0.08 -13.32
C PRO A 108 -6.72 -0.57 -14.77
N ASP A 109 -5.79 -1.33 -15.34
CA ASP A 109 -5.91 -1.95 -16.67
C ASP A 109 -6.45 -3.40 -16.64
N GLY A 110 -6.93 -3.87 -15.49
CA GLY A 110 -7.65 -5.14 -15.35
C GLY A 110 -6.79 -6.37 -15.08
N SER A 111 -5.48 -6.23 -14.84
CA SER A 111 -4.62 -7.35 -14.45
C SER A 111 -4.96 -7.82 -13.03
N LEU A 112 -4.84 -9.12 -12.78
CA LEU A 112 -5.19 -9.74 -11.51
C LEU A 112 -4.21 -9.36 -10.41
N VAL A 113 -4.70 -8.97 -9.24
CA VAL A 113 -3.90 -8.56 -8.08
C VAL A 113 -4.35 -9.30 -6.84
N ALA A 114 -3.40 -9.84 -6.09
CA ALA A 114 -3.63 -10.30 -4.73
C ALA A 114 -3.28 -9.17 -3.75
N MET A 115 -4.25 -8.77 -2.94
CA MET A 115 -4.07 -7.76 -1.89
C MET A 115 -4.14 -8.41 -0.52
N VAL A 116 -3.11 -8.16 0.30
CA VAL A 116 -3.13 -8.43 1.75
C VAL A 116 -3.34 -7.09 2.44
N HIS A 117 -4.44 -6.92 3.15
CA HIS A 117 -4.78 -5.70 3.86
C HIS A 117 -4.75 -5.93 5.37
N CYS A 118 -3.98 -5.10 6.10
CA CYS A 118 -3.81 -5.14 7.53
C CYS A 118 -4.26 -3.81 8.15
N ASN A 119 -5.12 -3.87 9.14
CA ASN A 119 -5.63 -2.69 9.83
C ASN A 119 -4.58 -2.02 10.72
N ASN A 120 -3.58 -2.79 11.16
CA ASN A 120 -2.59 -2.34 12.13
C ASN A 120 -1.19 -2.32 11.53
N CYS A 121 -0.58 -1.13 11.44
CA CYS A 121 0.80 -0.96 11.01
C CYS A 121 1.54 0.00 11.95
N THR A 122 1.56 1.31 11.69
CA THR A 122 2.39 2.25 12.46
C THR A 122 1.67 2.93 13.62
N SER A 123 0.38 2.67 13.87
CA SER A 123 -0.39 3.38 14.91
C SER A 123 0.21 3.22 16.30
N ASP A 124 0.55 2.00 16.70
CA ASP A 124 1.18 1.73 18.00
C ASP A 124 2.60 2.31 18.07
N LEU A 125 3.38 2.13 17.01
CA LEU A 125 4.71 2.70 16.89
C LEU A 125 4.70 4.23 17.02
N ASN A 126 3.73 4.90 16.39
CA ASN A 126 3.55 6.35 16.50
C ASN A 126 3.16 6.78 17.91
N ALA A 127 2.34 6.00 18.60
CA ALA A 127 1.97 6.28 20.00
C ALA A 127 3.22 6.27 20.91
N TRP A 128 4.13 5.31 20.72
CA TRP A 128 5.39 5.26 21.46
C TRP A 128 6.33 6.41 21.10
N VAL A 129 6.44 6.77 19.82
CA VAL A 129 7.23 7.93 19.40
C VAL A 129 6.68 9.22 20.00
N ASN A 130 5.35 9.37 20.06
CA ASN A 130 4.71 10.52 20.73
C ASN A 130 5.02 10.56 22.24
N LEU A 131 5.12 9.42 22.91
CA LEU A 131 5.55 9.36 24.31
C LEU A 131 6.97 9.90 24.49
N PHE A 132 7.89 9.56 23.59
CA PHE A 132 9.25 10.13 23.61
C PHE A 132 9.26 11.64 23.29
N LYS A 133 8.37 12.11 22.41
CA LYS A 133 8.16 13.54 22.18
C LYS A 133 7.72 14.24 23.48
N GLU A 134 6.70 13.73 24.17
CA GLU A 134 6.22 14.28 25.45
C GLU A 134 7.33 14.33 26.51
N TYR A 135 8.18 13.30 26.54
CA TYR A 135 9.36 13.30 27.44
C TYR A 135 10.33 14.44 27.08
N GLN A 136 10.62 14.68 25.80
CA GLN A 136 11.49 15.80 25.38
C GLN A 136 10.88 17.17 25.77
N GLU A 137 9.57 17.34 25.54
CA GLU A 137 8.83 18.54 25.94
C GLU A 137 8.91 18.78 27.45
N LEU A 138 8.71 17.73 28.25
CA LEU A 138 8.82 17.79 29.72
C LEU A 138 10.23 18.21 30.17
N MET A 139 11.25 17.75 29.47
CA MET A 139 12.66 18.11 29.77
C MET A 139 13.08 19.45 29.19
N GLY A 140 12.19 20.20 28.52
CA GLY A 140 12.48 21.49 27.89
C GLY A 140 13.42 21.39 26.70
N MET A 141 13.53 20.22 26.05
CA MET A 141 14.34 20.00 24.87
C MET A 141 13.57 20.42 23.60
N PRO A 142 14.26 20.91 22.55
CA PRO A 142 13.61 21.17 21.27
C PRO A 142 12.97 19.90 20.70
N VAL A 143 11.83 20.06 20.04
CA VAL A 143 11.10 18.97 19.43
C VAL A 143 11.04 19.15 17.91
N ASP A 144 11.58 18.17 17.19
CA ASP A 144 11.45 17.97 15.76
C ASP A 144 11.04 16.53 15.52
N MET A 145 9.83 16.32 14.98
CA MET A 145 9.29 14.96 14.77
C MET A 145 10.08 14.15 13.76
N ASP A 146 10.56 14.76 12.68
CA ASP A 146 11.37 14.07 11.67
C ASP A 146 12.72 13.62 12.25
N GLU A 147 13.31 14.45 13.11
CA GLU A 147 14.53 14.10 13.83
C GLU A 147 14.29 12.96 14.82
N ILE A 148 13.19 13.00 15.58
CA ILE A 148 12.83 11.94 16.55
C ILE A 148 12.63 10.61 15.83
N PHE A 149 11.80 10.58 14.78
CA PHE A 149 11.59 9.37 13.98
C PHE A 149 12.91 8.88 13.38
N GLY A 150 13.67 9.76 12.76
CA GLY A 150 14.96 9.45 12.16
C GLY A 150 15.92 8.79 13.15
N LYS A 151 16.09 9.38 14.34
CA LYS A 151 17.00 8.85 15.39
C LYS A 151 16.50 7.53 15.96
N LEU A 152 15.22 7.42 16.33
CA LEU A 152 14.67 6.21 16.93
C LEU A 152 14.68 5.03 15.95
N TYR A 153 14.29 5.24 14.70
CA TYR A 153 14.25 4.20 13.68
C TYR A 153 15.67 3.71 13.31
N ASN A 154 16.62 4.62 13.11
CA ASN A 154 18.00 4.21 12.86
C ASN A 154 18.63 3.51 14.07
N HIS A 155 18.32 3.96 15.30
CA HIS A 155 18.79 3.31 16.51
C HIS A 155 18.22 1.88 16.66
N ALA A 156 16.98 1.65 16.26
CA ALA A 156 16.38 0.32 16.24
C ALA A 156 17.19 -0.71 15.42
N LEU A 157 17.89 -0.26 14.36
CA LEU A 157 18.73 -1.15 13.55
C LEU A 157 19.97 -1.67 14.31
N THR A 158 20.36 -1.06 15.43
CA THR A 158 21.46 -1.50 16.28
C THR A 158 21.04 -2.51 17.35
N GLY A 159 19.72 -2.78 17.49
CA GLY A 159 19.20 -3.78 18.43
C GLY A 159 19.56 -5.21 18.04
N ASP A 160 19.38 -6.13 18.98
CA ASP A 160 19.56 -7.56 18.75
C ASP A 160 18.54 -8.07 17.71
N ALA A 161 18.91 -9.08 16.93
CA ALA A 161 18.05 -9.60 15.84
C ALA A 161 16.71 -10.13 16.33
N ASP A 162 16.68 -10.70 17.54
CA ASP A 162 15.52 -11.20 18.27
C ASP A 162 14.85 -10.14 19.15
N CYS A 163 15.21 -8.88 19.00
CA CYS A 163 14.75 -7.77 19.84
C CYS A 163 15.10 -7.95 21.33
N GLY A 164 16.11 -8.78 21.65
CA GLY A 164 16.50 -9.08 23.02
C GLY A 164 15.43 -9.82 23.82
N GLY A 165 14.54 -10.56 23.18
CA GLY A 165 13.40 -11.27 23.76
C GLY A 165 12.11 -10.46 23.91
N LEU A 166 12.14 -9.17 23.58
CA LEU A 166 10.96 -8.29 23.68
C LEU A 166 9.92 -8.63 22.64
N ILE A 167 8.63 -8.61 23.02
CA ILE A 167 7.51 -8.88 22.13
C ILE A 167 6.55 -7.68 22.12
N SER A 168 6.17 -7.26 20.94
CA SER A 168 5.15 -6.23 20.72
C SER A 168 4.00 -6.78 19.86
N TYR A 169 2.77 -6.53 20.30
CA TYR A 169 1.54 -6.70 19.54
C TYR A 169 0.93 -5.33 19.29
N ASN A 170 0.90 -4.90 18.04
CA ASN A 170 0.49 -3.54 17.67
C ASN A 170 -0.99 -3.40 17.31
N TYR A 171 -1.86 -4.29 17.77
CA TYR A 171 -3.27 -4.31 17.42
C TYR A 171 -4.05 -3.18 18.12
N PHE A 172 -4.14 -2.04 17.47
CA PHE A 172 -4.99 -0.92 17.89
C PHE A 172 -6.47 -1.16 17.56
N SER A 173 -6.74 -1.92 16.50
CA SER A 173 -8.08 -2.30 16.06
C SER A 173 -8.15 -3.79 15.78
N GLY A 174 -9.32 -4.29 15.43
CA GLY A 174 -9.46 -5.64 14.90
C GLY A 174 -8.55 -5.87 13.69
N GLU A 175 -8.19 -7.13 13.48
CA GLU A 175 -7.24 -7.51 12.42
C GLU A 175 -7.77 -8.73 11.64
N PRO A 176 -8.29 -8.51 10.43
CA PRO A 176 -8.89 -9.59 9.63
C PRO A 176 -7.90 -10.72 9.32
N VAL A 177 -6.64 -10.38 9.02
CA VAL A 177 -5.61 -11.37 8.67
C VAL A 177 -5.38 -12.38 9.79
N THR A 178 -5.56 -11.97 11.05
CA THR A 178 -5.41 -12.86 12.22
C THR A 178 -6.75 -13.22 12.88
N GLY A 179 -7.87 -12.84 12.29
CA GLY A 179 -9.21 -13.18 12.76
C GLY A 179 -9.63 -12.49 14.04
N LEU A 180 -9.02 -11.37 14.41
CA LEU A 180 -9.35 -10.62 15.62
C LEU A 180 -10.37 -9.52 15.32
N THR A 181 -11.44 -9.47 16.10
CA THR A 181 -12.53 -8.48 15.95
C THR A 181 -12.23 -7.16 16.67
N GLU A 182 -11.40 -7.20 17.72
CA GLU A 182 -10.99 -6.05 18.52
C GLU A 182 -9.48 -6.02 18.71
N GLY A 183 -8.91 -4.82 18.84
CA GLY A 183 -7.50 -4.60 19.09
C GLY A 183 -7.20 -4.30 20.57
N ARG A 184 -6.02 -4.75 21.03
CA ARG A 184 -5.42 -4.32 22.30
C ARG A 184 -3.91 -4.37 22.15
N PRO A 185 -3.25 -3.21 21.98
CA PRO A 185 -1.79 -3.15 21.96
C PRO A 185 -1.21 -3.73 23.24
N LEU A 186 -0.18 -4.56 23.10
CA LEU A 186 0.45 -5.24 24.21
C LEU A 186 1.96 -5.28 24.02
N PHE A 187 2.70 -4.84 25.02
CA PHE A 187 4.14 -4.99 25.10
C PHE A 187 4.50 -5.96 26.24
N VAL A 188 5.25 -7.00 25.92
CA VAL A 188 5.57 -8.09 26.85
C VAL A 188 7.09 -8.24 26.95
N ARG A 189 7.57 -8.40 28.19
CA ARG A 189 8.95 -8.75 28.51
C ARG A 189 9.04 -9.60 29.76
N THR A 190 10.09 -10.38 29.84
CA THR A 190 10.49 -11.11 31.07
C THR A 190 11.62 -10.37 31.79
N ALA A 191 11.96 -10.82 32.99
CA ALA A 191 13.05 -10.21 33.76
C ALA A 191 14.43 -10.46 33.15
N SER A 192 14.58 -11.48 32.32
CA SER A 192 15.82 -11.87 31.65
C SER A 192 16.04 -11.18 30.29
N ASP A 193 15.02 -10.49 29.74
CA ASP A 193 15.10 -9.88 28.44
C ASP A 193 15.99 -8.62 28.45
N LYS A 194 16.63 -8.35 27.32
CA LYS A 194 17.50 -7.18 27.17
C LYS A 194 16.66 -5.94 26.84
N PHE A 195 16.07 -5.35 27.87
CA PHE A 195 15.25 -4.15 27.73
C PHE A 195 16.12 -2.90 27.59
N ASN A 196 16.29 -2.43 26.37
CA ASN A 196 16.94 -1.18 26.02
C ASN A 196 16.19 -0.50 24.84
N LEU A 197 16.51 0.76 24.55
CA LEU A 197 15.81 1.55 23.54
C LEU A 197 15.90 0.94 22.13
N ALA A 198 17.06 0.40 21.75
CA ALA A 198 17.27 -0.19 20.44
C ALA A 198 16.37 -1.42 20.23
N ASN A 199 16.37 -2.35 21.19
CA ASN A 199 15.54 -3.55 21.15
C ASN A 199 14.05 -3.22 21.23
N PHE A 200 13.68 -2.27 22.09
CA PHE A 200 12.31 -1.78 22.20
C PHE A 200 11.78 -1.25 20.86
N MET A 201 12.48 -0.31 20.25
CA MET A 201 12.07 0.27 18.97
C MET A 201 12.08 -0.76 17.84
N ARG A 202 13.02 -1.72 17.87
CA ARG A 202 13.08 -2.79 16.87
C ARG A 202 11.89 -3.73 16.98
N ALA A 203 11.45 -4.09 18.21
CA ALA A 203 10.27 -4.90 18.42
C ALA A 203 9.01 -4.25 17.86
N HIS A 204 8.85 -2.94 18.05
CA HIS A 204 7.72 -2.18 17.50
C HIS A 204 7.79 -2.03 15.96
N LEU A 205 8.97 -1.84 15.39
CA LEU A 205 9.15 -1.86 13.94
C LEU A 205 8.80 -3.22 13.33
N TYR A 206 9.21 -4.32 13.96
CA TYR A 206 8.86 -5.66 13.49
C TYR A 206 7.36 -5.93 13.61
N ALA A 207 6.73 -5.51 14.71
CA ALA A 207 5.29 -5.64 14.88
C ALA A 207 4.51 -4.91 13.80
N SER A 208 4.98 -3.73 13.35
CA SER A 208 4.30 -2.93 12.31
C SER A 208 4.17 -3.64 10.96
N VAL A 209 5.02 -4.62 10.66
CA VAL A 209 4.99 -5.40 9.40
C VAL A 209 4.67 -6.88 9.61
N GLY A 210 4.51 -7.32 10.86
CA GLY A 210 4.35 -8.73 11.20
C GLY A 210 3.09 -9.37 10.59
N VAL A 211 1.97 -8.66 10.65
CA VAL A 211 0.70 -9.14 10.08
C VAL A 211 0.77 -9.18 8.55
N LEU A 212 1.35 -8.14 7.94
CA LEU A 212 1.56 -8.11 6.50
C LEU A 212 2.42 -9.29 6.02
N LYS A 213 3.42 -9.67 6.81
CA LYS A 213 4.21 -10.89 6.56
C LYS A 213 3.35 -12.14 6.55
N ILE A 214 2.46 -12.32 7.54
CA ILE A 214 1.60 -13.51 7.63
C ILE A 214 0.78 -13.69 6.34
N GLY A 215 0.14 -12.63 5.85
CA GLY A 215 -0.61 -12.69 4.60
C GLY A 215 0.26 -12.92 3.37
N ASN A 216 1.43 -12.26 3.29
CA ASN A 216 2.35 -12.46 2.17
C ASN A 216 3.01 -13.85 2.17
N ASP A 217 3.17 -14.51 3.31
CA ASP A 217 3.64 -15.89 3.38
C ASP A 217 2.74 -16.87 2.61
N ILE A 218 1.45 -16.61 2.55
CA ILE A 218 0.52 -17.39 1.71
C ILE A 218 0.93 -17.25 0.24
N LEU A 219 1.14 -16.03 -0.24
CA LEU A 219 1.49 -15.77 -1.63
C LEU A 219 2.85 -16.38 -2.00
N PHE A 220 3.86 -16.16 -1.17
CA PHE A 220 5.24 -16.56 -1.50
C PHE A 220 5.56 -18.00 -1.14
N ASN A 221 5.03 -18.50 0.01
CA ASN A 221 5.37 -19.83 0.52
C ASN A 221 4.37 -20.92 0.12
N GLU A 222 3.06 -20.62 0.03
CA GLU A 222 2.05 -21.61 -0.40
C GLU A 222 1.83 -21.55 -1.91
N GLU A 223 1.46 -20.40 -2.45
CA GLU A 223 1.15 -20.20 -3.87
C GLU A 223 2.38 -20.09 -4.76
N LYS A 224 3.59 -19.95 -4.18
CA LYS A 224 4.86 -19.83 -4.91
C LYS A 224 4.86 -18.69 -5.94
N ILE A 225 4.17 -17.59 -5.62
CA ILE A 225 4.17 -16.40 -6.44
C ILE A 225 5.58 -15.82 -6.51
N LYS A 226 6.02 -15.46 -7.70
CA LYS A 226 7.31 -14.82 -7.94
C LYS A 226 7.10 -13.32 -8.11
N VAL A 227 7.95 -12.55 -7.49
CA VAL A 227 7.95 -11.09 -7.58
C VAL A 227 9.35 -10.61 -7.93
N ASP A 228 9.46 -9.75 -8.92
CA ASP A 228 10.73 -9.18 -9.36
C ASP A 228 11.04 -7.86 -8.66
N ARG A 229 9.99 -7.08 -8.31
CA ARG A 229 10.12 -5.79 -7.65
C ARG A 229 8.89 -5.49 -6.79
N ILE A 230 9.14 -4.98 -5.59
CA ILE A 230 8.11 -4.39 -4.72
C ILE A 230 8.54 -2.97 -4.38
N THR A 231 7.63 -2.00 -4.55
CA THR A 231 7.88 -0.60 -4.24
C THR A 231 7.12 -0.20 -2.97
N GLY A 232 7.83 0.27 -1.95
CA GLY A 232 7.26 0.75 -0.70
C GLY A 232 6.91 2.23 -0.75
N HIS A 233 5.78 2.62 -0.13
CA HIS A 233 5.41 4.01 0.10
C HIS A 233 4.66 4.18 1.42
N GLY A 234 4.50 5.42 1.88
CA GLY A 234 3.85 5.75 3.14
C GLY A 234 4.80 6.07 4.29
N GLY A 235 4.23 6.35 5.46
CA GLY A 235 4.96 6.91 6.61
C GLY A 235 6.12 6.06 7.12
N LEU A 236 6.01 4.74 7.07
CA LEU A 236 7.07 3.82 7.49
C LEU A 236 8.38 4.01 6.69
N PHE A 237 8.27 4.45 5.44
CA PHE A 237 9.42 4.60 4.53
C PHE A 237 10.04 6.00 4.54
N ARG A 238 9.49 6.96 5.31
CA ARG A 238 10.06 8.32 5.42
C ARG A 238 11.49 8.32 5.98
N THR A 239 11.77 7.47 6.96
CA THR A 239 13.16 7.28 7.43
C THR A 239 13.89 6.38 6.45
N LYS A 240 14.79 7.00 5.66
CA LYS A 240 15.52 6.34 4.56
C LYS A 240 16.17 5.03 5.02
N GLY A 241 15.90 3.95 4.32
CA GLY A 241 16.52 2.65 4.50
C GLY A 241 16.00 1.80 5.67
N VAL A 242 15.24 2.36 6.63
CA VAL A 242 14.79 1.57 7.79
C VAL A 242 13.56 0.74 7.44
N GLY A 243 12.46 1.35 7.02
CA GLY A 243 11.26 0.63 6.60
C GLY A 243 11.54 -0.38 5.50
N GLN A 244 12.39 -0.03 4.54
CA GLN A 244 12.83 -0.92 3.47
C GLN A 244 13.49 -2.19 4.01
N ARG A 245 14.48 -2.07 4.92
CA ARG A 245 15.19 -3.22 5.50
C ARG A 245 14.29 -4.10 6.35
N VAL A 246 13.43 -3.48 7.15
CA VAL A 246 12.49 -4.21 8.02
C VAL A 246 11.50 -5.00 7.18
N LEU A 247 10.87 -4.38 6.18
CA LEU A 247 9.92 -5.05 5.32
C LEU A 247 10.60 -6.10 4.41
N ALA A 248 11.73 -5.77 3.81
CA ALA A 248 12.48 -6.73 2.98
C ALA A 248 12.86 -7.99 3.75
N ALA A 249 13.28 -7.84 5.01
CA ALA A 249 13.56 -8.98 5.89
C ALA A 249 12.29 -9.78 6.24
N ALA A 250 11.15 -9.09 6.47
CA ALA A 250 9.91 -9.74 6.83
C ALA A 250 9.34 -10.61 5.70
N ILE A 251 9.32 -10.10 4.48
CA ILE A 251 8.72 -10.80 3.32
C ILE A 251 9.74 -11.48 2.41
N ASN A 252 11.02 -11.44 2.76
CA ASN A 252 12.14 -12.03 2.00
C ASN A 252 12.16 -11.61 0.52
N SER A 253 11.94 -10.33 0.27
CA SER A 253 11.93 -9.73 -1.08
C SER A 253 12.56 -8.34 -1.06
N PRO A 254 13.27 -7.92 -2.12
CA PRO A 254 13.83 -6.58 -2.19
C PRO A 254 12.70 -5.54 -2.23
N ILE A 255 12.88 -4.46 -1.47
CA ILE A 255 11.96 -3.33 -1.41
C ILE A 255 12.67 -2.09 -1.93
N SER A 256 12.13 -1.47 -2.96
CA SER A 256 12.54 -0.14 -3.43
C SER A 256 11.59 0.94 -2.92
N VAL A 257 12.07 2.18 -2.87
CA VAL A 257 11.25 3.36 -2.54
C VAL A 257 11.53 4.42 -3.59
N MET A 258 10.49 5.04 -4.12
CA MET A 258 10.61 6.14 -5.08
C MET A 258 10.57 7.49 -4.35
N GLU A 259 11.25 8.51 -4.89
CA GLU A 259 11.19 9.87 -4.36
C GLU A 259 9.76 10.44 -4.36
N THR A 260 8.93 10.04 -5.33
CA THR A 260 7.52 10.42 -5.47
C THR A 260 6.57 9.60 -4.58
N ALA A 261 7.08 8.70 -3.76
CA ALA A 261 6.27 7.77 -2.97
C ALA A 261 5.33 8.45 -1.94
N GLY A 262 5.56 9.73 -1.63
CA GLY A 262 4.69 10.52 -0.74
C GLY A 262 3.42 11.07 -1.40
N GLU A 263 3.38 11.15 -2.73
CA GLU A 263 2.30 11.81 -3.50
C GLU A 263 1.36 10.81 -4.21
N GLY A 264 1.38 9.54 -3.79
CA GLY A 264 0.84 8.38 -4.48
C GLY A 264 -0.51 8.56 -5.17
N GLY A 265 -1.58 8.93 -4.45
CA GLY A 265 -2.93 9.01 -5.02
C GLY A 265 -3.08 10.10 -6.10
N ALA A 266 -2.71 11.32 -5.78
CA ALA A 266 -2.84 12.47 -6.70
C ALA A 266 -1.95 12.30 -7.94
N TRP A 267 -0.73 11.81 -7.76
CA TRP A 267 0.18 11.51 -8.87
C TRP A 267 -0.35 10.38 -9.75
N GLY A 268 -0.81 9.28 -9.15
CA GLY A 268 -1.33 8.13 -9.87
C GLY A 268 -2.54 8.46 -10.74
N ILE A 269 -3.52 9.23 -10.22
CA ILE A 269 -4.69 9.62 -11.04
C ILE A 269 -4.31 10.59 -12.16
N ALA A 270 -3.33 11.48 -11.93
CA ALA A 270 -2.82 12.36 -12.98
C ALA A 270 -2.14 11.56 -14.10
N LEU A 271 -1.41 10.49 -13.78
CA LEU A 271 -0.82 9.58 -14.75
C LEU A 271 -1.87 8.81 -15.55
N LEU A 272 -2.97 8.36 -14.92
CA LEU A 272 -4.09 7.73 -15.61
C LEU A 272 -4.78 8.70 -16.57
N GLY A 273 -4.97 9.95 -16.17
CA GLY A 273 -5.45 11.01 -17.07
C GLY A 273 -4.50 11.27 -18.24
N SER A 274 -3.19 11.28 -17.96
CA SER A 274 -2.17 11.41 -19.03
C SER A 274 -2.17 10.21 -19.97
N TYR A 275 -2.33 9.00 -19.44
CA TYR A 275 -2.44 7.77 -20.24
C TYR A 275 -3.63 7.84 -21.20
N LEU A 276 -4.80 8.30 -20.73
CA LEU A 276 -5.98 8.47 -21.57
C LEU A 276 -5.73 9.38 -22.79
N VAL A 277 -5.04 10.52 -22.59
CA VAL A 277 -4.92 11.55 -23.65
C VAL A 277 -3.62 11.44 -24.47
N ASN A 278 -2.60 10.76 -23.99
CA ASN A 278 -1.27 10.70 -24.64
C ASN A 278 -0.88 9.30 -25.10
N ASN A 279 -1.80 8.33 -25.12
CA ASN A 279 -1.53 6.96 -25.56
C ASN A 279 -1.82 6.76 -27.06
N ASP A 280 -1.22 7.60 -27.91
CA ASP A 280 -1.41 7.54 -29.36
C ASP A 280 -0.97 6.20 -29.98
N LYS A 281 0.00 5.52 -29.35
CA LYS A 281 0.55 4.24 -29.84
C LYS A 281 -0.25 3.03 -29.35
N LYS A 282 -1.31 3.23 -28.55
CA LYS A 282 -2.08 2.16 -27.93
C LYS A 282 -1.21 1.17 -27.15
N GLN A 283 -0.20 1.70 -26.45
CA GLN A 283 0.65 0.91 -25.54
C GLN A 283 -0.18 0.41 -24.34
N SER A 284 0.24 -0.69 -23.71
CA SER A 284 -0.30 -1.07 -22.41
C SER A 284 0.00 0.00 -21.35
N LEU A 285 -0.77 0.02 -20.26
CA LEU A 285 -0.49 0.95 -19.16
C LEU A 285 0.93 0.72 -18.61
N ALA A 286 1.34 -0.53 -18.48
CA ALA A 286 2.68 -0.88 -18.00
C ALA A 286 3.80 -0.32 -18.91
N ASP A 287 3.68 -0.49 -20.23
CA ASP A 287 4.68 0.01 -21.17
C ASP A 287 4.69 1.55 -21.23
N PHE A 288 3.51 2.19 -21.14
CA PHE A 288 3.41 3.64 -21.07
C PHE A 288 4.14 4.20 -19.84
N LEU A 289 3.94 3.56 -18.67
CA LEU A 289 4.61 3.97 -17.44
C LEU A 289 6.12 3.73 -17.54
N ASP A 290 6.56 2.56 -17.98
CA ASP A 290 7.98 2.21 -18.09
C ASP A 290 8.73 3.14 -19.05
N GLU A 291 8.15 3.42 -20.24
CA GLU A 291 8.85 4.16 -21.28
C GLU A 291 8.75 5.68 -21.16
N LYS A 292 7.60 6.21 -20.69
CA LYS A 292 7.34 7.66 -20.71
C LYS A 292 7.42 8.33 -19.36
N VAL A 293 7.12 7.60 -18.28
CA VAL A 293 7.04 8.20 -16.94
C VAL A 293 8.28 7.86 -16.12
N PHE A 294 8.61 6.58 -16.04
CA PHE A 294 9.66 6.07 -15.16
C PHE A 294 10.93 5.66 -15.91
N ALA A 295 11.11 6.07 -17.16
CA ALA A 295 12.29 5.78 -17.96
C ALA A 295 13.58 6.17 -17.19
N GLY A 296 14.38 5.17 -16.79
CA GLY A 296 15.62 5.37 -16.02
C GLY A 296 15.46 5.51 -14.51
N ASN A 297 14.25 5.46 -13.96
CA ASN A 297 13.98 5.54 -12.50
C ASN A 297 13.45 4.19 -11.99
N ALA A 298 14.35 3.32 -11.55
CA ALA A 298 13.96 2.03 -10.94
C ALA A 298 13.63 2.15 -9.43
N GLY A 299 13.75 3.32 -8.81
CA GLY A 299 13.75 3.50 -7.35
C GLY A 299 15.09 3.08 -6.71
N GLU A 300 15.36 3.56 -5.50
CA GLU A 300 16.53 3.14 -4.68
C GLU A 300 16.18 1.93 -3.80
#